data_cfb1b9fcf3c668736ad4f3037541369d
#
_entry.id   cfb1b9fcf3c668736ad4f3037541369d
#
_cell.length_a   1.000
_cell.length_b   1.000
_cell.length_c   1.000
_cell.angle_alpha   90.00
_cell.angle_beta   90.00
_cell.angle_gamma   90.00
#
_symmetry.space_group_name_H-M   'P 1'
#
loop_
_entity.id
_entity.type
_entity.pdbx_description
1 polymer ?
#
loop_
_entity_poly.entity_id
_entity_poly.type
_entity_poly.pdbx_seq_one_letter_code
_entity_poly.pdbx_strand_id
1 'polypeptide(L)'
;LAAGARKGGALILENQYVEKISTDAEKVLSVTTADGVIKTRKLVIAAGMWSRQLGASIGISIPLQAAEHFYIVTEPMDSLRSGMPTLRVPDEFAYFKEDAGKLLLGAFEPVAKPWSVNGVSKDFAFGTLPEDIDHFEPILELALRRFPKLNTAGIQLFFNGPESFTPDDRYLLGKVPEYDNVF
;
A
#
# COMPACT_ATOMS: atom_id res chain seq x y z
N LEU A 1 -1.50 -16.06 -6.21
CA LEU A 1 -1.59 -15.36 -7.50
C LEU A 1 -0.37 -15.67 -8.37
N ALA A 2 0.88 -15.44 -7.91
CA ALA A 2 2.10 -15.64 -8.69
C ALA A 2 2.24 -17.08 -9.26
N ALA A 3 1.95 -18.10 -8.44
CA ALA A 3 1.96 -19.49 -8.91
C ALA A 3 0.94 -19.75 -10.04
N GLY A 4 -0.25 -19.12 -9.94
CA GLY A 4 -1.28 -19.20 -10.99
C GLY A 4 -0.84 -18.51 -12.29
N ALA A 5 -0.22 -17.33 -12.18
CA ALA A 5 0.30 -16.61 -13.33
C ALA A 5 1.40 -17.42 -14.06
N ARG A 6 2.34 -17.99 -13.31
CA ARG A 6 3.39 -18.88 -13.89
C ARG A 6 2.78 -20.08 -14.61
N LYS A 7 1.72 -20.71 -14.05
CA LYS A 7 0.99 -21.79 -14.73
C LYS A 7 0.33 -21.34 -16.02
N GLY A 8 -0.10 -20.07 -16.09
CA GLY A 8 -0.65 -19.43 -17.29
C GLY A 8 0.42 -18.97 -18.29
N GLY A 9 1.70 -19.24 -18.07
CA GLY A 9 2.79 -18.90 -18.98
C GLY A 9 3.43 -17.53 -18.71
N ALA A 10 3.08 -16.83 -17.61
CA ALA A 10 3.71 -15.56 -17.26
C ALA A 10 5.15 -15.82 -16.73
N LEU A 11 6.09 -15.05 -17.25
CA LEU A 11 7.43 -14.95 -16.70
C LEU A 11 7.44 -13.91 -15.58
N ILE A 12 7.84 -14.32 -14.37
CA ILE A 12 8.00 -13.43 -13.21
C ILE A 12 9.49 -13.34 -12.91
N LEU A 13 10.04 -12.14 -13.08
CA LEU A 13 11.42 -11.80 -12.76
C LEU A 13 11.42 -11.10 -11.40
N GLU A 14 11.99 -11.74 -10.40
CA GLU A 14 12.12 -11.20 -9.04
C GLU A 14 13.45 -10.45 -8.88
N ASN A 15 13.50 -9.49 -7.95
CA ASN A 15 14.69 -8.66 -7.68
C ASN A 15 15.19 -7.88 -8.91
N GLN A 16 14.27 -7.49 -9.79
CA GLN A 16 14.56 -6.71 -10.98
C GLN A 16 14.00 -5.30 -10.85
N TYR A 17 14.88 -4.36 -10.50
CA TYR A 17 14.53 -2.95 -10.49
C TYR A 17 14.46 -2.42 -11.92
N VAL A 18 13.42 -1.63 -12.20
CA VAL A 18 13.29 -0.92 -13.49
C VAL A 18 14.18 0.31 -13.47
N GLU A 19 15.29 0.28 -14.20
CA GLU A 19 16.25 1.35 -14.26
C GLU A 19 15.84 2.44 -15.26
N LYS A 20 15.23 2.02 -16.38
CA LYS A 20 14.83 2.92 -17.45
C LYS A 20 13.66 2.34 -18.24
N ILE A 21 12.75 3.21 -18.63
CA ILE A 21 11.72 2.94 -19.64
C ILE A 21 12.10 3.76 -20.87
N SER A 22 12.25 3.11 -22.02
CA SER A 22 12.57 3.77 -23.30
C SER A 22 11.30 3.98 -24.10
N THR A 23 11.13 5.19 -24.60
CA THR A 23 9.93 5.63 -25.33
C THR A 23 10.32 6.23 -26.68
N ASP A 24 9.38 6.24 -27.62
CA ASP A 24 9.30 7.21 -28.72
C ASP A 24 8.17 8.22 -28.44
N ALA A 25 7.78 9.01 -29.44
CA ALA A 25 6.79 10.07 -29.25
C ALA A 25 5.44 9.61 -28.70
N GLU A 26 5.02 8.38 -28.97
CA GLU A 26 3.67 7.87 -28.66
C GLU A 26 3.65 6.54 -27.93
N LYS A 27 4.78 5.85 -27.83
CA LYS A 27 4.85 4.47 -27.34
C LYS A 27 6.05 4.20 -26.45
N VAL A 28 5.84 3.33 -25.48
CA VAL A 28 6.94 2.63 -24.78
C VAL A 28 7.45 1.51 -25.69
N LEU A 29 8.79 1.41 -25.79
CA LEU A 29 9.51 0.45 -26.63
C LEU A 29 10.12 -0.67 -25.80
N SER A 30 10.67 -0.34 -24.63
CA SER A 30 11.38 -1.30 -23.79
C SER A 30 11.51 -0.84 -22.34
N VAL A 31 11.78 -1.82 -21.48
CA VAL A 31 12.14 -1.64 -20.08
C VAL A 31 13.54 -2.19 -19.87
N THR A 32 14.41 -1.43 -19.20
CA THR A 32 15.77 -1.84 -18.84
C THR A 32 15.85 -2.19 -17.37
N THR A 33 16.47 -3.30 -17.08
CA THR A 33 16.84 -3.78 -15.73
C THR A 33 18.35 -4.09 -15.69
N ALA A 34 18.87 -4.43 -14.52
CA ALA A 34 20.27 -4.85 -14.39
C ALA A 34 20.62 -6.06 -15.29
N ASP A 35 19.67 -6.96 -15.53
CA ASP A 35 19.87 -8.17 -16.35
C ASP A 35 19.70 -7.93 -17.85
N GLY A 36 19.28 -6.72 -18.27
CA GLY A 36 19.19 -6.36 -19.69
C GLY A 36 17.93 -5.62 -20.08
N VAL A 37 17.66 -5.63 -21.38
CA VAL A 37 16.57 -4.86 -22.00
C VAL A 37 15.44 -5.78 -22.44
N ILE A 38 14.24 -5.48 -21.94
CA ILE A 38 13.00 -6.21 -22.27
C ILE A 38 12.21 -5.35 -23.27
N LYS A 39 12.15 -5.76 -24.52
CA LYS A 39 11.27 -5.12 -25.51
C LYS A 39 9.82 -5.45 -25.23
N THR A 40 8.95 -4.45 -25.27
CA THR A 40 7.54 -4.65 -24.97
C THR A 40 6.63 -3.93 -25.98
N ARG A 41 5.47 -4.51 -26.22
CA ARG A 41 4.39 -3.89 -27.02
C ARG A 41 3.38 -3.16 -26.15
N LYS A 42 3.28 -3.52 -24.85
CA LYS A 42 2.40 -2.89 -23.88
C LYS A 42 3.10 -2.86 -22.52
N LEU A 43 2.92 -1.80 -21.79
CA LEU A 43 3.42 -1.64 -20.42
C LEU A 43 2.24 -1.43 -19.49
N VAL A 44 2.25 -2.13 -18.35
CA VAL A 44 1.34 -1.87 -17.22
C VAL A 44 2.17 -1.40 -16.04
N ILE A 45 1.86 -0.23 -15.50
CA ILE A 45 2.49 0.30 -14.29
C ILE A 45 1.62 -0.11 -13.10
N ALA A 46 2.09 -1.08 -12.33
CA ALA A 46 1.44 -1.60 -11.14
C ALA A 46 2.42 -1.64 -9.96
N ALA A 47 3.20 -0.56 -9.81
CA ALA A 47 4.34 -0.48 -8.89
C ALA A 47 3.97 0.10 -7.51
N GLY A 48 2.68 0.10 -7.11
CA GLY A 48 2.24 0.61 -5.82
C GLY A 48 2.71 2.06 -5.59
N MET A 49 3.27 2.36 -4.43
CA MET A 49 3.74 3.71 -4.10
C MET A 49 4.91 4.21 -4.95
N TRP A 50 5.60 3.35 -5.69
CA TRP A 50 6.65 3.74 -6.65
C TRP A 50 6.10 4.13 -8.02
N SER A 51 4.81 3.89 -8.30
CA SER A 51 4.19 4.16 -9.61
C SER A 51 4.32 5.64 -10.01
N ARG A 52 4.14 6.57 -9.05
CA ARG A 52 4.25 8.01 -9.29
C ARG A 52 5.61 8.39 -9.88
N GLN A 53 6.69 7.97 -9.25
CA GLN A 53 8.03 8.31 -9.71
C GLN A 53 8.43 7.56 -10.98
N LEU A 54 7.96 6.32 -11.14
CA LEU A 54 8.18 5.55 -12.35
C LEU A 54 7.47 6.18 -13.55
N GLY A 55 6.21 6.58 -13.39
CA GLY A 55 5.47 7.33 -14.40
C GLY A 55 6.14 8.66 -14.74
N ALA A 56 6.55 9.44 -13.75
CA ALA A 56 7.22 10.71 -13.93
C ALA A 56 8.52 10.59 -14.75
N SER A 57 9.23 9.45 -14.67
CA SER A 57 10.45 9.21 -15.46
C SER A 57 10.22 9.19 -16.97
N ILE A 58 8.98 9.05 -17.41
CA ILE A 58 8.56 9.08 -18.83
C ILE A 58 7.47 10.13 -19.08
N GLY A 59 7.32 11.11 -18.20
CA GLY A 59 6.40 12.23 -18.39
C GLY A 59 4.94 11.95 -18.06
N ILE A 60 4.62 10.80 -17.45
CA ILE A 60 3.26 10.47 -17.01
C ILE A 60 3.03 11.02 -15.59
N SER A 61 1.94 11.76 -15.40
CA SER A 61 1.50 12.23 -14.09
C SER A 61 0.53 11.24 -13.45
N ILE A 62 1.02 10.45 -12.48
CA ILE A 62 0.18 9.54 -11.70
C ILE A 62 -0.11 10.21 -10.35
N PRO A 63 -1.38 10.56 -10.04
CA PRO A 63 -1.75 11.28 -8.81
C PRO A 63 -1.77 10.33 -7.60
N LEU A 64 -0.62 9.81 -7.22
CA LEU A 64 -0.42 8.99 -6.04
C LEU A 64 0.52 9.68 -5.07
N GLN A 65 0.20 9.62 -3.77
CA GLN A 65 1.07 10.05 -2.70
C GLN A 65 1.17 8.95 -1.65
N ALA A 66 2.39 8.58 -1.28
CA ALA A 66 2.62 7.70 -0.16
C ALA A 66 2.35 8.44 1.15
N ALA A 67 1.62 7.81 2.07
CA ALA A 67 1.33 8.35 3.39
C ALA A 67 1.47 7.25 4.44
N GLU A 68 1.66 7.67 5.69
CA GLU A 68 1.69 6.78 6.84
C GLU A 68 0.31 6.15 7.04
N HIS A 69 0.28 4.88 7.41
CA HIS A 69 -0.95 4.14 7.65
C HIS A 69 -0.76 3.16 8.80
N PHE A 70 -1.70 3.14 9.75
CA PHE A 70 -1.51 2.52 11.04
C PHE A 70 -2.46 1.37 11.31
N TYR A 71 -1.95 0.37 12.02
CA TYR A 71 -2.76 -0.58 12.77
C TYR A 71 -2.02 -1.05 14.02
N ILE A 72 -2.77 -1.49 15.01
CA ILE A 72 -2.23 -2.20 16.17
C ILE A 72 -2.74 -3.64 16.20
N VAL A 73 -1.95 -4.50 16.83
CA VAL A 73 -2.37 -5.86 17.19
C VAL A 73 -2.23 -6.00 18.69
N THR A 74 -3.29 -6.43 19.35
CA THR A 74 -3.28 -6.63 20.79
C THR A 74 -2.54 -7.91 21.19
N GLU A 75 -2.16 -8.02 22.44
CA GLU A 75 -1.94 -9.31 23.07
C GLU A 75 -3.23 -10.17 23.00
N PRO A 76 -3.14 -11.49 23.22
CA PRO A 76 -4.31 -12.36 23.22
C PRO A 76 -5.39 -11.88 24.19
N MET A 77 -6.65 -11.91 23.77
CA MET A 77 -7.81 -11.45 24.53
C MET A 77 -8.84 -12.59 24.66
N ASP A 78 -9.06 -13.10 25.88
CA ASP A 78 -10.03 -14.20 26.15
C ASP A 78 -11.47 -13.86 25.74
N SER A 79 -11.74 -12.59 25.52
CA SER A 79 -13.07 -12.10 25.14
C SER A 79 -13.39 -12.23 23.65
N LEU A 80 -12.41 -12.55 22.83
CA LEU A 80 -12.59 -12.72 21.39
C LEU A 80 -13.02 -14.16 21.09
N ARG A 81 -13.89 -14.29 20.11
CA ARG A 81 -14.28 -15.59 19.56
C ARG A 81 -13.64 -15.78 18.20
N SER A 82 -13.03 -16.94 18.00
CA SER A 82 -12.50 -17.30 16.69
C SER A 82 -13.58 -17.22 15.60
N GLY A 83 -13.22 -16.68 14.44
CA GLY A 83 -14.12 -16.54 13.32
C GLY A 83 -15.11 -15.37 13.42
N MET A 84 -14.87 -14.39 14.28
CA MET A 84 -15.65 -13.16 14.28
C MET A 84 -15.52 -12.45 12.91
N PRO A 85 -16.62 -11.87 12.38
CA PRO A 85 -16.55 -11.09 11.16
C PRO A 85 -15.69 -9.84 11.36
N THR A 86 -15.03 -9.40 10.30
CA THR A 86 -14.36 -8.09 10.29
C THR A 86 -15.43 -7.01 10.44
N LEU A 87 -15.21 -6.11 11.38
CA LEU A 87 -16.06 -4.95 11.60
C LEU A 87 -15.37 -3.71 11.05
N ARG A 88 -16.04 -2.96 10.18
CA ARG A 88 -15.62 -1.63 9.75
C ARG A 88 -16.58 -0.58 10.28
N VAL A 89 -16.04 0.50 10.85
CA VAL A 89 -16.80 1.62 11.42
C VAL A 89 -16.33 2.91 10.76
N PRO A 90 -16.88 3.29 9.60
CA PRO A 90 -16.40 4.44 8.82
C PRO A 90 -16.44 5.75 9.61
N ASP A 91 -17.48 5.98 10.40
CA ASP A 91 -17.65 7.21 11.20
C ASP A 91 -16.64 7.33 12.36
N GLU A 92 -15.94 6.25 12.68
CA GLU A 92 -14.88 6.22 13.69
C GLU A 92 -13.50 5.99 13.07
N PHE A 93 -13.42 6.00 11.73
CA PHE A 93 -12.19 5.80 10.97
C PHE A 93 -11.44 4.52 11.32
N ALA A 94 -12.15 3.46 11.70
CA ALA A 94 -11.56 2.24 12.22
C ALA A 94 -12.13 0.97 11.59
N TYR A 95 -11.31 -0.07 11.60
CA TYR A 95 -11.75 -1.44 11.38
C TYR A 95 -11.13 -2.39 12.41
N PHE A 96 -11.84 -3.47 12.68
CA PHE A 96 -11.45 -4.46 13.67
C PHE A 96 -11.51 -5.85 13.05
N LYS A 97 -10.46 -6.63 13.28
CA LYS A 97 -10.38 -8.01 12.81
C LYS A 97 -9.88 -8.91 13.95
N GLU A 98 -10.61 -9.99 14.22
CA GLU A 98 -10.06 -11.06 15.05
C GLU A 98 -9.03 -11.85 14.24
N ASP A 99 -7.87 -12.14 14.85
CA ASP A 99 -6.80 -12.92 14.24
C ASP A 99 -6.08 -13.75 15.32
N ALA A 100 -6.36 -15.04 15.34
CA ALA A 100 -5.75 -15.99 16.27
C ALA A 100 -5.85 -15.57 17.77
N GLY A 101 -7.02 -15.12 18.21
CA GLY A 101 -7.29 -14.70 19.58
C GLY A 101 -6.81 -13.28 19.92
N LYS A 102 -6.32 -12.53 18.95
CA LYS A 102 -5.90 -11.14 19.08
C LYS A 102 -6.82 -10.23 18.31
N LEU A 103 -6.89 -8.96 18.68
CA LEU A 103 -7.64 -7.97 17.92
C LEU A 103 -6.67 -7.11 17.13
N LEU A 104 -6.85 -7.08 15.82
CA LEU A 104 -6.25 -6.08 14.96
C LEU A 104 -7.22 -4.90 14.87
N LEU A 105 -6.75 -3.72 15.25
CA LEU A 105 -7.41 -2.43 15.08
C LEU A 105 -6.63 -1.64 14.05
N GLY A 106 -7.21 -1.42 12.88
CA GLY A 106 -6.64 -0.59 11.83
C GLY A 106 -7.35 0.75 11.70
N ALA A 107 -6.63 1.72 11.24
CA ALA A 107 -7.08 3.09 11.06
C ALA A 107 -7.38 3.41 9.60
N PHE A 108 -8.25 4.40 9.39
CA PHE A 108 -8.39 5.15 8.14
C PHE A 108 -8.26 6.62 8.50
N GLU A 109 -7.03 7.08 8.64
CA GLU A 109 -6.72 8.42 9.14
C GLU A 109 -7.46 9.49 8.32
N PRO A 110 -8.30 10.33 8.95
CA PRO A 110 -9.05 11.38 8.24
C PRO A 110 -8.11 12.45 7.68
N VAL A 111 -6.93 12.58 8.26
CA VAL A 111 -5.83 13.43 7.77
C VAL A 111 -4.60 12.57 7.66
N ALA A 112 -4.33 12.08 6.45
CA ALA A 112 -3.15 11.27 6.20
C ALA A 112 -1.88 12.12 6.33
N LYS A 113 -0.82 11.53 6.90
CA LYS A 113 0.50 12.15 7.00
C LYS A 113 1.35 11.76 5.79
N PRO A 114 1.62 12.70 4.86
CA PRO A 114 2.39 12.38 3.66
C PRO A 114 3.80 11.89 4.03
N TRP A 115 4.21 10.82 3.37
CA TRP A 115 5.54 10.26 3.51
C TRP A 115 6.27 10.25 2.17
N SER A 116 7.58 10.48 2.20
CA SER A 116 8.46 10.42 1.02
C SER A 116 7.95 11.25 -0.17
N VAL A 117 7.57 12.49 0.09
CA VAL A 117 6.95 13.41 -0.89
C VAL A 117 7.82 13.65 -2.15
N ASN A 118 9.13 13.52 -2.02
CA ASN A 118 10.09 13.67 -3.12
C ASN A 118 10.39 12.35 -3.87
N GLY A 119 9.67 11.29 -3.55
CA GLY A 119 9.84 9.96 -4.14
C GLY A 119 10.34 8.93 -3.12
N VAL A 120 9.85 7.71 -3.26
CA VAL A 120 10.19 6.57 -2.40
C VAL A 120 11.55 6.01 -2.82
N SER A 121 12.44 5.77 -1.85
CA SER A 121 13.74 5.15 -2.13
C SER A 121 13.56 3.79 -2.81
N LYS A 122 14.42 3.48 -3.78
CA LYS A 122 14.49 2.16 -4.40
C LYS A 122 14.87 1.05 -3.42
N ASP A 123 15.58 1.42 -2.35
CA ASP A 123 16.07 0.48 -1.33
C ASP A 123 15.05 0.27 -0.20
N PHE A 124 13.92 1.00 -0.21
CA PHE A 124 12.85 0.81 0.75
C PHE A 124 12.02 -0.42 0.34
N ALA A 125 12.20 -1.52 1.03
CA ALA A 125 11.43 -2.75 0.82
C ALA A 125 11.09 -3.39 2.17
N PHE A 126 9.82 -3.75 2.37
CA PHE A 126 9.32 -4.38 3.61
C PHE A 126 9.63 -3.58 4.90
N GLY A 127 9.96 -2.31 4.77
CA GLY A 127 10.25 -1.44 5.90
C GLY A 127 8.99 -0.95 6.59
N THR A 128 9.13 -0.66 7.87
CA THR A 128 8.13 0.05 8.68
C THR A 128 8.66 1.44 9.01
N LEU A 129 7.76 2.34 9.36
CA LEU A 129 8.07 3.68 9.83
C LEU A 129 8.06 3.70 11.37
N PRO A 130 8.63 4.72 12.00
CA PRO A 130 8.53 4.90 13.45
C PRO A 130 7.08 4.95 13.90
N GLU A 131 6.85 4.50 15.12
CA GLU A 131 5.54 4.63 15.77
C GLU A 131 5.15 6.10 15.89
N ASP A 132 3.90 6.42 15.60
CA ASP A 132 3.32 7.75 15.76
C ASP A 132 2.01 7.62 16.56
N ILE A 133 2.18 7.50 17.86
CA ILE A 133 1.07 7.30 18.81
C ILE A 133 0.14 8.51 18.81
N ASP A 134 0.69 9.73 18.77
CA ASP A 134 -0.09 10.97 18.80
C ASP A 134 -1.04 11.06 17.60
N HIS A 135 -0.59 10.60 16.43
CA HIS A 135 -1.43 10.56 15.23
C HIS A 135 -2.53 9.48 15.30
N PHE A 136 -2.23 8.35 15.94
CA PHE A 136 -3.16 7.23 16.09
C PHE A 136 -4.15 7.41 17.25
N GLU A 137 -3.78 8.18 18.29
CA GLU A 137 -4.53 8.33 19.53
C GLU A 137 -6.01 8.70 19.33
N PRO A 138 -6.40 9.64 18.46
CA PRO A 138 -7.82 9.99 18.27
C PRO A 138 -8.68 8.79 17.82
N ILE A 139 -8.10 7.90 17.00
CA ILE A 139 -8.79 6.70 16.52
C ILE A 139 -8.83 5.64 17.62
N LEU A 140 -7.74 5.51 18.37
CA LEU A 140 -7.67 4.62 19.53
C LEU A 140 -8.72 4.99 20.58
N GLU A 141 -8.90 6.28 20.90
CA GLU A 141 -9.93 6.73 21.83
C GLU A 141 -11.35 6.32 21.43
N LEU A 142 -11.69 6.45 20.12
CA LEU A 142 -12.98 6.00 19.61
C LEU A 142 -13.10 4.47 19.68
N ALA A 143 -12.04 3.75 19.38
CA ALA A 143 -11.99 2.30 19.49
C ALA A 143 -12.17 1.81 20.94
N LEU A 144 -11.57 2.48 21.92
CA LEU A 144 -11.73 2.18 23.36
C LEU A 144 -13.17 2.37 23.84
N ARG A 145 -13.90 3.34 23.30
CA ARG A 145 -15.33 3.52 23.58
C ARG A 145 -16.17 2.40 22.98
N ARG A 146 -15.85 1.95 21.79
CA ARG A 146 -16.56 0.86 21.08
C ARG A 146 -16.26 -0.51 21.67
N PHE A 147 -15.03 -0.75 22.02
CA PHE A 147 -14.52 -1.98 22.63
C PHE A 147 -13.87 -1.71 23.98
N PRO A 148 -14.66 -1.51 25.05
CA PRO A 148 -14.10 -1.16 26.37
C PRO A 148 -13.06 -2.15 26.90
N LYS A 149 -13.10 -3.41 26.47
CA LYS A 149 -12.09 -4.43 26.84
C LYS A 149 -10.69 -4.14 26.29
N LEU A 150 -10.57 -3.27 25.28
CA LEU A 150 -9.26 -2.78 24.82
C LEU A 150 -8.52 -1.99 25.90
N ASN A 151 -9.22 -1.34 26.86
CA ASN A 151 -8.58 -0.59 27.94
C ASN A 151 -7.65 -1.43 28.83
N THR A 152 -7.83 -2.76 28.80
CA THR A 152 -7.03 -3.69 29.61
C THR A 152 -6.18 -4.63 28.74
N ALA A 153 -6.23 -4.47 27.42
CA ALA A 153 -5.43 -5.27 26.51
C ALA A 153 -4.04 -4.66 26.33
N GLY A 154 -3.01 -5.49 26.37
CA GLY A 154 -1.68 -5.09 25.95
C GLY A 154 -1.60 -4.91 24.43
N ILE A 155 -0.72 -4.05 23.96
CA ILE A 155 -0.39 -3.91 22.54
C ILE A 155 0.86 -4.74 22.27
N GLN A 156 0.73 -5.73 21.40
CA GLN A 156 1.83 -6.56 20.95
C GLN A 156 2.61 -5.91 19.79
N LEU A 157 1.89 -5.25 18.91
CA LEU A 157 2.47 -4.63 17.72
C LEU A 157 1.77 -3.30 17.46
N PHE A 158 2.56 -2.25 17.28
CA PHE A 158 2.16 -1.03 16.60
C PHE A 158 2.82 -1.04 15.22
N PHE A 159 2.03 -0.98 14.18
CA PHE A 159 2.52 -0.98 12.81
C PHE A 159 2.25 0.38 12.18
N ASN A 160 3.30 1.02 11.69
CA ASN A 160 3.22 2.17 10.81
C ASN A 160 3.89 1.80 9.49
N GLY A 161 3.11 1.69 8.44
CA GLY A 161 3.58 1.33 7.10
C GLY A 161 3.11 2.33 6.06
N PRO A 162 3.97 2.70 5.10
CA PRO A 162 3.53 3.60 4.04
C PRO A 162 2.64 2.86 3.06
N GLU A 163 1.55 3.52 2.68
CA GLU A 163 0.63 3.08 1.64
C GLU A 163 0.40 4.21 0.64
N SER A 164 -0.01 3.90 -0.59
CA SER A 164 -0.25 4.92 -1.62
C SER A 164 -1.73 5.24 -1.75
N PHE A 165 -2.04 6.54 -1.78
CA PHE A 165 -3.38 7.05 -1.88
C PHE A 165 -3.54 7.96 -3.10
N THR A 166 -4.72 7.93 -3.71
CA THR A 166 -5.19 8.91 -4.67
C THR A 166 -5.95 10.04 -3.96
N PRO A 167 -6.09 11.23 -4.56
CA PRO A 167 -6.81 12.34 -3.94
C PRO A 167 -8.30 12.08 -3.69
N ASP A 168 -8.89 11.12 -4.39
CA ASP A 168 -10.32 10.77 -4.36
C ASP A 168 -10.60 9.39 -3.79
N ASP A 169 -9.61 8.72 -3.21
CA ASP A 169 -9.67 7.33 -2.70
C ASP A 169 -10.15 6.30 -3.73
N ARG A 170 -9.93 6.59 -5.03
CA ARG A 170 -10.29 5.69 -6.13
C ARG A 170 -9.04 5.11 -6.77
N TYR A 171 -9.11 3.85 -7.15
CA TYR A 171 -8.03 3.23 -7.93
C TYR A 171 -7.96 3.80 -9.34
N LEU A 172 -6.76 3.88 -9.87
CA LEU A 172 -6.52 4.24 -11.27
C LEU A 172 -6.45 2.95 -12.10
N LEU A 173 -7.31 2.85 -13.09
CA LEU A 173 -7.36 1.69 -13.99
C LEU A 173 -7.69 2.16 -15.41
N GLY A 174 -6.76 1.98 -16.33
CA GLY A 174 -6.97 2.35 -17.72
C GLY A 174 -5.69 2.73 -18.43
N LYS A 175 -5.85 3.15 -19.68
CA LYS A 175 -4.76 3.66 -20.50
C LYS A 175 -4.42 5.09 -20.10
N VAL A 176 -3.13 5.42 -20.06
CA VAL A 176 -2.68 6.81 -19.83
C VAL A 176 -2.87 7.63 -21.13
N PRO A 177 -3.12 8.95 -21.01
CA PRO A 177 -3.30 9.79 -22.21
C PRO A 177 -2.02 10.03 -22.99
N GLU A 178 -0.85 9.98 -22.35
CA GLU A 178 0.45 10.34 -22.94
C GLU A 178 1.01 9.25 -23.88
N TYR A 179 0.59 8.00 -23.73
CA TYR A 179 1.11 6.87 -24.53
C TYR A 179 0.01 5.90 -24.95
N ASP A 180 0.12 5.41 -26.20
CA ASP A 180 -0.85 4.48 -26.76
C ASP A 180 -0.82 3.07 -26.14
N ASN A 181 0.28 2.70 -25.50
CA ASN A 181 0.52 1.34 -25.03
C ASN A 181 0.88 1.24 -23.54
N VAL A 182 0.57 2.29 -22.74
CA VAL A 182 0.82 2.30 -21.30
C VAL A 182 -0.51 2.32 -20.52
N PHE A 183 -0.59 1.50 -19.46
CA PHE A 183 -1.77 1.29 -18.63
C PHE A 183 -1.42 1.35 -17.15
#